data_38f3a7125c5b6a7e076e79d3ca5e8f61
#
_entry.id   38f3a7125c5b6a7e076e79d3ca5e8f61
#
_cell.length_a   1.000
_cell.length_b   1.000
_cell.length_c   1.000
_cell.angle_alpha   90.00
_cell.angle_beta   90.00
_cell.angle_gamma   90.00
#
_symmetry.space_group_name_H-M   'P 1'
#
loop_
_entity.id
_entity.type
_entity.pdbx_description
1 polymer ?
#
loop_
_entity_poly.entity_id
_entity_poly.type
_entity_poly.pdbx_seq_one_letter_code
_entity_poly.pdbx_strand_id
1 'polypeptide(L)'
;MTKKHQLHRFLPLLLILLPVILAFSSGLQGEFFEVDDVESIRDNPHIRRLWPLSEPLCLPLWNTGATVDTRPVLALSLALNYQLTGDAPWGFHLVNLLVHLASALLLFGIARR
;
A
#
# COMPACT_ATOMS: atom_id res chain seq x y z
N MET A 1 -11.52 -14.85 33.92
CA MET A 1 -10.97 -13.62 33.29
C MET A 1 -12.11 -12.66 33.03
N THR A 2 -12.15 -11.57 33.77
CA THR A 2 -13.30 -10.63 33.73
C THR A 2 -13.29 -9.82 32.44
N LYS A 3 -14.47 -9.58 31.85
CA LYS A 3 -14.70 -8.78 30.63
C LYS A 3 -13.93 -7.41 30.63
N LYS A 4 -13.67 -6.86 31.79
CA LYS A 4 -12.91 -5.61 31.98
C LYS A 4 -11.44 -5.73 31.53
N HIS A 5 -10.77 -6.87 31.77
CA HIS A 5 -9.38 -7.08 31.36
C HIS A 5 -9.22 -7.26 29.83
N GLN A 6 -10.22 -7.77 29.15
CA GLN A 6 -10.19 -7.87 27.70
C GLN A 6 -10.36 -6.50 27.04
N LEU A 7 -11.26 -5.66 27.57
CA LEU A 7 -11.51 -4.33 27.01
C LEU A 7 -10.25 -3.45 27.01
N HIS A 8 -9.45 -3.49 28.08
CA HIS A 8 -8.19 -2.73 28.17
C HIS A 8 -7.11 -3.18 27.17
N ARG A 9 -7.19 -4.42 26.67
CA ARG A 9 -6.25 -4.93 25.66
C ARG A 9 -6.61 -4.47 24.24
N PHE A 10 -7.91 -4.37 23.95
CA PHE A 10 -8.41 -4.02 22.60
C PHE A 10 -8.58 -2.53 22.40
N LEU A 11 -8.76 -1.76 23.48
CA LEU A 11 -8.96 -0.31 23.40
C LEU A 11 -7.82 0.41 22.67
N PRO A 12 -6.52 0.17 22.97
CA PRO A 12 -5.44 0.81 22.24
C PRO A 12 -5.42 0.45 20.75
N LEU A 13 -5.73 -0.81 20.40
CA LEU A 13 -5.81 -1.24 19.01
C LEU A 13 -6.95 -0.53 18.27
N LEU A 14 -8.10 -0.41 18.91
CA LEU A 14 -9.25 0.30 18.35
C LEU A 14 -8.93 1.79 18.13
N LEU A 15 -8.26 2.43 19.11
CA LEU A 15 -7.85 3.83 19.02
C LEU A 15 -6.81 4.10 17.93
N ILE A 16 -6.06 3.10 17.50
CA ILE A 16 -5.12 3.20 16.38
C ILE A 16 -5.84 2.90 15.06
N LEU A 17 -6.55 1.78 14.99
CA LEU A 17 -7.14 1.31 13.74
C LEU A 17 -8.29 2.18 13.25
N LEU A 18 -9.17 2.61 14.16
CA LEU A 18 -10.37 3.37 13.79
C LEU A 18 -10.04 4.72 13.14
N PRO A 19 -9.17 5.58 13.71
CA PRO A 19 -8.79 6.84 13.07
C PRO A 19 -8.09 6.64 11.72
N VAL A 20 -7.24 5.63 11.59
CA VAL A 20 -6.56 5.33 10.33
C VAL A 20 -7.58 4.93 9.26
N ILE A 21 -8.49 4.00 9.58
CA ILE A 21 -9.54 3.59 8.64
C ILE A 21 -10.44 4.77 8.25
N LEU A 22 -10.86 5.60 9.20
CA LEU A 22 -11.70 6.77 8.93
C LEU A 22 -10.97 7.81 8.07
N ALA A 23 -9.71 8.09 8.36
CA ALA A 23 -8.92 9.07 7.63
C ALA A 23 -8.67 8.65 6.17
N PHE A 24 -8.43 7.36 5.94
CA PHE A 24 -8.09 6.85 4.60
C PHE A 24 -9.28 6.26 3.83
N SER A 25 -10.45 6.10 4.45
CA SER A 25 -11.64 5.55 3.78
C SER A 25 -12.10 6.40 2.59
N SER A 26 -12.00 7.72 2.69
CA SER A 26 -12.30 8.64 1.59
C SER A 26 -11.31 8.48 0.41
N GLY A 27 -10.06 8.16 0.70
CA GLY A 27 -9.04 7.91 -0.32
C GLY A 27 -9.31 6.67 -1.17
N LEU A 28 -10.09 5.70 -0.68
CA LEU A 28 -10.45 4.51 -1.47
C LEU A 28 -11.30 4.84 -2.70
N GLN A 29 -11.99 5.98 -2.69
CA GLN A 29 -12.78 6.49 -3.81
C GLN A 29 -12.03 7.50 -4.66
N GLY A 30 -10.76 7.80 -4.31
CA GLY A 30 -9.91 8.72 -5.03
C GLY A 30 -9.49 8.17 -6.39
N GLU A 31 -9.27 9.09 -7.32
CA GLU A 31 -8.62 8.79 -8.60
C GLU A 31 -7.10 8.83 -8.46
N PHE A 32 -6.37 8.39 -9.48
CA PHE A 32 -4.93 8.53 -9.53
C PHE A 32 -4.52 10.00 -9.60
N PHE A 33 -3.49 10.37 -8.86
CA PHE A 33 -2.86 11.69 -8.98
C PHE A 33 -2.12 11.80 -10.33
N GLU A 34 -2.35 12.91 -11.04
CA GLU A 34 -1.84 13.09 -12.41
C GLU A 34 -0.31 13.15 -12.51
N VAL A 35 0.40 13.42 -11.44
CA VAL A 35 1.85 13.60 -11.50
C VAL A 35 2.62 12.29 -11.33
N ASP A 36 2.47 11.62 -10.20
CA ASP A 36 3.28 10.45 -9.85
C ASP A 36 2.62 9.12 -10.21
N ASP A 37 1.29 9.02 -10.07
CA ASP A 37 0.57 7.77 -10.27
C ASP A 37 0.40 7.44 -11.76
N VAL A 38 0.32 8.44 -12.61
CA VAL A 38 0.20 8.22 -14.07
C VAL A 38 1.46 7.55 -14.60
N GLU A 39 2.64 8.08 -14.30
CA GLU A 39 3.89 7.52 -14.80
C GLU A 39 4.26 6.19 -14.11
N SER A 40 3.98 6.08 -12.82
CA SER A 40 4.35 4.92 -12.02
C SER A 40 3.40 3.74 -12.16
N ILE A 41 2.12 4.00 -12.44
CA ILE A 41 1.06 2.98 -12.46
C ILE A 41 0.39 2.93 -13.83
N ARG A 42 -0.30 4.02 -14.23
CA ARG A 42 -1.19 4.00 -15.38
C ARG A 42 -0.45 3.79 -16.71
N ASP A 43 0.67 4.45 -16.90
CA ASP A 43 1.45 4.42 -18.15
C ASP A 43 2.69 3.52 -18.06
N ASN A 44 2.90 2.84 -16.91
CA ASN A 44 4.04 1.96 -16.69
C ASN A 44 3.82 0.56 -17.27
N PRO A 45 4.50 0.17 -18.37
CA PRO A 45 4.34 -1.15 -18.96
C PRO A 45 4.92 -2.28 -18.12
N HIS A 46 5.91 -1.99 -17.25
CA HIS A 46 6.65 -2.99 -16.49
C HIS A 46 5.86 -3.60 -15.33
N ILE A 47 4.80 -2.94 -14.86
CA ILE A 47 3.91 -3.48 -13.83
C ILE A 47 2.72 -4.26 -14.40
N ARG A 48 2.55 -4.28 -15.73
CA ARG A 48 1.43 -4.94 -16.39
C ARG A 48 1.51 -6.47 -16.31
N ARG A 49 2.70 -7.00 -16.12
CA ARG A 49 2.95 -8.43 -16.00
C ARG A 49 3.78 -8.71 -14.75
N LEU A 50 3.29 -9.65 -13.94
CA LEU A 50 4.05 -10.14 -12.80
C LEU A 50 5.14 -11.15 -13.23
N TRP A 51 4.90 -11.86 -14.30
CA TRP A 51 5.81 -12.87 -14.80
C TRP A 51 6.24 -12.59 -16.25
N PRO A 52 7.52 -12.65 -16.58
CA PRO A 52 8.64 -13.02 -15.71
C PRO A 52 8.96 -11.95 -14.67
N LEU A 53 9.39 -12.34 -13.47
CA LEU A 53 9.73 -11.41 -12.37
C LEU A 53 10.83 -10.41 -12.75
N SER A 54 11.59 -10.68 -13.80
CA SER A 54 12.56 -9.73 -14.34
C SER A 54 11.90 -8.43 -14.84
N GLU A 55 10.65 -8.45 -15.29
CA GLU A 55 10.00 -7.23 -15.75
C GLU A 55 9.79 -6.19 -14.64
N PRO A 56 9.15 -6.52 -13.51
CA PRO A 56 8.99 -5.55 -12.44
C PRO A 56 10.25 -5.34 -11.58
N LEU A 57 11.17 -6.32 -11.52
CA LEU A 57 12.37 -6.22 -10.68
C LEU A 57 13.56 -5.57 -11.39
N CYS A 58 13.69 -5.80 -12.69
CA CYS A 58 14.77 -5.25 -13.52
C CYS A 58 14.25 -4.06 -14.31
N LEU A 59 13.71 -3.06 -13.62
CA LEU A 59 13.34 -1.81 -14.25
C LEU A 59 14.56 -1.26 -15.01
N PRO A 60 14.41 -0.91 -16.28
CA PRO A 60 15.48 -0.23 -16.99
C PRO A 60 15.85 1.01 -16.17
N LEU A 61 17.14 1.24 -16.02
CA LEU A 61 17.71 2.44 -15.36
C LEU A 61 17.41 3.72 -16.16
N TRP A 62 16.26 3.77 -16.75
CA TRP A 62 15.80 4.90 -17.52
C TRP A 62 15.27 5.91 -16.51
N ASN A 63 15.99 6.95 -16.36
CA ASN A 63 15.64 8.08 -15.53
C ASN A 63 14.41 8.78 -16.14
N THR A 64 13.25 8.11 -16.05
CA THR A 64 11.97 8.64 -16.54
C THR A 64 11.34 9.61 -15.56
N GLY A 65 11.92 9.71 -14.34
CA GLY A 65 11.36 10.50 -13.25
C GLY A 65 10.22 9.80 -12.50
N ALA A 66 9.83 8.59 -12.91
CA ALA A 66 8.78 7.85 -12.25
C ALA A 66 9.18 7.46 -10.81
N THR A 67 8.21 7.48 -9.91
CA THR A 67 8.41 7.13 -8.48
C THR A 67 8.97 5.71 -8.30
N VAL A 68 8.73 4.83 -9.26
CA VAL A 68 9.22 3.43 -9.25
C VAL A 68 10.67 3.29 -9.70
N ASP A 69 11.27 4.31 -10.29
CA ASP A 69 12.66 4.27 -10.73
C ASP A 69 13.58 3.91 -9.56
N THR A 70 14.46 2.93 -9.76
CA THR A 70 15.37 2.41 -8.73
C THR A 70 14.72 1.72 -7.52
N ARG A 71 13.41 1.47 -7.53
CA ARG A 71 12.66 0.85 -6.42
C ARG A 71 12.03 -0.49 -6.83
N PRO A 72 12.82 -1.55 -7.01
CA PRO A 72 12.31 -2.83 -7.55
C PRO A 72 11.23 -3.48 -6.68
N VAL A 73 11.31 -3.34 -5.35
CA VAL A 73 10.30 -3.89 -4.44
C VAL A 73 8.98 -3.15 -4.59
N LEU A 74 9.01 -1.83 -4.77
CA LEU A 74 7.81 -1.03 -5.05
C LEU A 74 7.20 -1.45 -6.38
N ALA A 75 7.99 -1.56 -7.43
CA ALA A 75 7.51 -1.98 -8.75
C ALA A 75 6.89 -3.38 -8.71
N LEU A 76 7.49 -4.32 -7.98
CA LEU A 76 6.94 -5.66 -7.78
C LEU A 76 5.59 -5.60 -7.04
N SER A 77 5.47 -4.76 -6.00
CA SER A 77 4.22 -4.60 -5.25
C SER A 77 3.11 -4.00 -6.12
N LEU A 78 3.45 -3.04 -6.99
CA LEU A 78 2.51 -2.47 -7.95
C LEU A 78 2.09 -3.49 -9.02
N ALA A 79 3.03 -4.30 -9.53
CA ALA A 79 2.73 -5.38 -10.47
C ALA A 79 1.80 -6.43 -9.86
N LEU A 80 2.03 -6.82 -8.61
CA LEU A 80 1.15 -7.73 -7.88
C LEU A 80 -0.25 -7.13 -7.71
N ASN A 81 -0.33 -5.87 -7.32
CA ASN A 81 -1.60 -5.17 -7.16
C ASN A 81 -2.35 -5.08 -8.50
N TYR A 82 -1.63 -4.75 -9.58
CA TYR A 82 -2.20 -4.73 -10.92
C TYR A 82 -2.81 -6.08 -11.33
N GLN A 83 -2.15 -7.20 -11.00
CA GLN A 83 -2.70 -8.54 -11.28
C GLN A 83 -4.00 -8.82 -10.50
N LEU A 84 -4.18 -8.21 -9.33
CA LEU A 84 -5.35 -8.43 -8.50
C LEU A 84 -6.53 -7.53 -8.87
N THR A 85 -6.27 -6.27 -9.19
CA THR A 85 -7.31 -5.24 -9.34
C THR A 85 -7.29 -4.51 -10.69
N GLY A 86 -6.33 -4.83 -11.56
CA GLY A 86 -6.16 -4.12 -12.83
C GLY A 86 -5.79 -2.65 -12.64
N ASP A 87 -6.30 -1.78 -13.49
CA ASP A 87 -6.09 -0.33 -13.45
C ASP A 87 -6.99 0.40 -12.43
N ALA A 88 -7.72 -0.33 -11.59
CA ALA A 88 -8.66 0.30 -10.67
C ALA A 88 -7.96 1.00 -9.51
N PRO A 89 -8.07 2.33 -9.34
CA PRO A 89 -7.34 3.09 -8.31
C PRO A 89 -7.59 2.60 -6.89
N TRP A 90 -8.80 2.17 -6.59
CA TRP A 90 -9.18 1.68 -5.27
C TRP A 90 -8.31 0.53 -4.77
N GLY A 91 -7.84 -0.33 -5.67
CA GLY A 91 -6.99 -1.47 -5.31
C GLY A 91 -5.64 -1.01 -4.79
N PHE A 92 -5.03 -0.02 -5.43
CA PHE A 92 -3.77 0.57 -5.00
C PHE A 92 -3.92 1.33 -3.68
N HIS A 93 -5.01 2.06 -3.51
CA HIS A 93 -5.32 2.74 -2.25
C HIS A 93 -5.58 1.75 -1.11
N LEU A 94 -6.24 0.62 -1.38
CA LEU A 94 -6.46 -0.43 -0.39
C LEU A 94 -5.14 -1.04 0.09
N VAL A 95 -4.23 -1.37 -0.82
CA VAL A 95 -2.91 -1.91 -0.45
C VAL A 95 -2.12 -0.91 0.38
N ASN A 96 -2.13 0.37 0.01
CA ASN A 96 -1.49 1.43 0.80
C ASN A 96 -2.10 1.53 2.20
N LEU A 97 -3.41 1.45 2.33
CA LEU A 97 -4.09 1.43 3.62
C LEU A 97 -3.66 0.22 4.47
N LEU A 98 -3.61 -0.98 3.87
CA LEU A 98 -3.18 -2.19 4.57
C LEU A 98 -1.74 -2.11 5.06
N VAL A 99 -0.83 -1.59 4.24
CA VAL A 99 0.58 -1.36 4.62
C VAL A 99 0.66 -0.35 5.77
N HIS A 100 -0.15 0.70 5.74
CA HIS A 100 -0.21 1.70 6.80
C HIS A 100 -0.71 1.13 8.12
N LEU A 101 -1.78 0.33 8.08
CA LEU A 101 -2.31 -0.38 9.25
C LEU A 101 -1.29 -1.37 9.82
N ALA A 102 -0.63 -2.15 8.97
CA ALA A 102 0.42 -3.08 9.39
C ALA A 102 1.58 -2.34 10.08
N SER A 103 2.03 -1.23 9.51
CA SER A 103 3.09 -0.40 10.07
C SER A 103 2.71 0.19 11.44
N ALA A 104 1.47 0.67 11.58
CA ALA A 104 0.96 1.19 12.85
C ALA A 104 0.90 0.10 13.93
N LEU A 105 0.45 -1.10 13.58
CA LEU A 105 0.40 -2.24 14.49
C LEU A 105 1.79 -2.72 14.91
N LEU A 106 2.74 -2.77 13.97
CA LEU A 106 4.14 -3.12 14.26
C LEU A 106 4.78 -2.11 15.21
N LEU A 107 4.60 -0.82 14.92
CA LEU A 107 5.11 0.26 15.77
C LEU A 107 4.50 0.18 17.18
N PHE A 108 3.20 -0.04 17.29
CA PHE A 108 2.53 -0.26 18.57
C PHE A 108 3.09 -1.47 19.31
N GLY A 109 3.34 -2.59 18.60
CA GLY A 109 3.93 -3.79 19.16
C GLY A 109 5.34 -3.55 19.72
N ILE A 110 6.13 -2.75 19.02
CA ILE A 110 7.49 -2.36 19.47
C ILE A 110 7.41 -1.45 20.70
N ALA A 111 6.57 -0.41 20.65
CA ALA A 111 6.45 0.57 21.72
C ALA A 111 5.89 -0.02 23.03
N ARG A 112 5.19 -1.16 22.94
CA ARG A 112 4.60 -1.85 24.09
C ARG A 112 5.55 -2.82 24.79
N ARG A 113 6.73 -3.11 24.22
CA ARG A 113 7.76 -3.99 24.83
C ARG A 113 8.60 -3.25 25.85
#